data_4f628a6491a6cc046310ce0c316b27ba
#
_entry.id   4f628a6491a6cc046310ce0c316b27ba
#
_cell.length_a   1.000
_cell.length_b   1.000
_cell.length_c   1.000
_cell.angle_alpha   90.00
_cell.angle_beta   90.00
_cell.angle_gamma   90.00
#
_symmetry.space_group_name_H-M   'P 1'
#
loop_
_entity.id
_entity.type
_entity.pdbx_description
1 polymer ?
#
loop_
_entity_poly.entity_id
_entity_poly.type
_entity_poly.pdbx_seq_one_letter_code
_entity_poly.pdbx_strand_id
1 'polypeptide(L)'
;MVKQLRSQRWIRLLLFIGITLAVASDASAQDYVRDSEPKLFSYDELVQLSLDQPLSPELTEKLRVITTTPFINNEAYYAGSRPRSLNVKDLGPTLRVAFWNIERGLELDDIQLFLTDKDRFMTKVEAERKEAKEKGRSVRDVALEKIPQEIELLQAADVWILNEVDWGVKRTQYREVVRELANTLHMNWAYGVEFLEIDSKQLGTDTFDDKENEQERQQLIEQFSVDKDRVRALHGNAVLSRYPIRDARLIPFKVGYDWFKETKITPLEKAKRKAALLVGEDLLQETRRGGRTALFVDLDVPEVSGQRLTVVATHLENRAKPKVRRQQMEQLLSEIRDVHNPIVVAGDLNTTGSNGTPTSVPNMLYKRYGSTDFWTTQGVQWATGVGIAYSATRGALKLAGIQTRIDPTSANIPGLSANLERGLFSTVEKFRFADGKAFDFRGVPEQTVNGKSGTLADSNQRLGRGFAPTFITEFIWKKLRVAKFKLDWIFVKSELNSPRDKKGSYLFAPHFARTMTDLNNFTPEPISDHSPMTVDLPFHDPSDRGKTSK
;
A
#
# COMPACT_ATOMS: atom_id res chain seq x y z
N MET A 1 5.20 48.06 64.02
CA MET A 1 6.23 47.78 62.96
C MET A 1 6.22 46.37 62.37
N VAL A 2 5.43 45.42 62.94
CA VAL A 2 5.40 44.00 62.48
C VAL A 2 4.29 43.70 61.48
N LYS A 3 3.27 44.56 61.29
CA LYS A 3 2.15 44.33 60.38
C LYS A 3 2.38 44.79 58.91
N GLN A 4 3.37 45.61 58.65
CA GLN A 4 3.66 46.11 57.32
C GLN A 4 4.59 45.16 56.49
N LEU A 5 5.32 44.27 57.14
CA LEU A 5 6.23 43.32 56.44
C LEU A 5 5.54 42.05 55.94
N ARG A 6 4.31 41.75 56.37
CA ARG A 6 3.55 40.60 55.87
C ARG A 6 2.81 40.87 54.53
N SER A 7 2.40 42.10 54.28
CA SER A 7 1.70 42.44 53.04
C SER A 7 2.59 42.47 51.81
N GLN A 8 3.88 42.85 51.96
CA GLN A 8 4.82 42.89 50.82
C GLN A 8 5.31 41.49 50.37
N ARG A 9 5.24 40.48 51.25
CA ARG A 9 5.61 39.10 50.88
C ARG A 9 4.51 38.43 50.02
N TRP A 10 3.25 38.71 50.30
CA TRP A 10 2.13 38.19 49.52
C TRP A 10 1.99 38.84 48.14
N ILE A 11 2.29 40.12 47.99
CA ILE A 11 2.28 40.83 46.73
C ILE A 11 3.41 40.35 45.82
N ARG A 12 4.58 40.03 46.36
CA ARG A 12 5.69 39.45 45.60
C ARG A 12 5.44 37.98 45.20
N LEU A 13 4.71 37.22 46.01
CA LEU A 13 4.35 35.83 45.69
C LEU A 13 3.26 35.76 44.63
N LEU A 14 2.29 36.66 44.64
CA LEU A 14 1.27 36.77 43.59
C LEU A 14 1.80 37.32 42.27
N LEU A 15 2.81 38.21 42.30
CA LEU A 15 3.47 38.66 41.10
C LEU A 15 4.39 37.57 40.49
N PHE A 16 5.00 36.70 41.30
CA PHE A 16 5.77 35.56 40.79
C PHE A 16 4.92 34.43 40.22
N ILE A 17 3.73 34.18 40.80
CA ILE A 17 2.77 33.21 40.26
C ILE A 17 2.09 33.77 38.98
N GLY A 18 1.84 35.07 38.88
CA GLY A 18 1.32 35.73 37.67
C GLY A 18 2.33 35.75 36.51
N ILE A 19 3.61 35.84 36.77
CA ILE A 19 4.64 35.84 35.74
C ILE A 19 5.00 34.41 35.29
N THR A 20 4.85 33.38 36.15
CA THR A 20 5.05 31.98 35.77
C THR A 20 3.87 31.38 35.00
N LEU A 21 2.67 31.98 35.05
CA LEU A 21 1.52 31.58 34.24
C LEU A 21 1.43 32.32 32.89
N ALA A 22 2.25 33.37 32.68
CA ALA A 22 2.26 34.14 31.42
C ALA A 22 3.39 33.78 30.45
N VAL A 23 4.21 32.73 30.74
CA VAL A 23 5.29 32.26 29.86
C VAL A 23 4.98 30.87 29.29
N ALA A 24 3.79 30.35 29.50
CA ALA A 24 3.35 29.08 28.93
C ALA A 24 2.19 29.31 27.95
N SER A 25 2.46 29.94 26.81
CA SER A 25 1.73 29.71 25.55
C SER A 25 2.04 30.81 24.52
N ASP A 26 3.18 30.70 23.89
CA ASP A 26 3.32 31.12 22.51
C ASP A 26 4.25 30.13 21.81
N ALA A 27 3.88 28.85 21.88
CA ALA A 27 4.12 28.00 20.75
C ALA A 27 3.12 28.51 19.70
N SER A 28 3.56 29.34 18.78
CA SER A 28 2.77 29.75 17.62
C SER A 28 2.21 28.45 17.04
N ALA A 29 0.89 28.28 17.12
CA ALA A 29 0.24 27.13 16.52
C ALA A 29 0.65 27.15 15.06
N GLN A 30 1.45 26.17 14.63
CA GLN A 30 1.87 26.08 13.25
C GLN A 30 0.63 25.89 12.43
N ASP A 31 0.33 26.82 11.53
CA ASP A 31 -0.83 26.76 10.65
C ASP A 31 -0.55 25.70 9.56
N TYR A 32 -1.28 24.61 9.62
CA TYR A 32 -1.25 23.59 8.56
C TYR A 32 -2.33 23.89 7.52
N VAL A 33 -2.10 23.53 6.26
CA VAL A 33 -3.15 23.56 5.24
C VAL A 33 -4.32 22.72 5.73
N ARG A 34 -5.47 23.36 5.94
CA ARG A 34 -6.65 22.70 6.51
C ARG A 34 -7.26 21.71 5.53
N ASP A 35 -7.49 22.18 4.30
CA ASP A 35 -7.99 21.39 3.19
C ASP A 35 -7.51 21.99 1.86
N SER A 36 -7.05 21.15 0.94
CA SER A 36 -6.61 21.55 -0.39
C SER A 36 -6.86 20.42 -1.37
N GLU A 37 -7.69 20.67 -2.37
CA GLU A 37 -8.05 19.72 -3.41
C GLU A 37 -7.88 20.35 -4.80
N PRO A 38 -7.22 19.68 -5.75
CA PRO A 38 -7.21 20.12 -7.14
C PRO A 38 -8.61 20.02 -7.76
N LYS A 39 -8.89 20.87 -8.77
CA LYS A 39 -10.19 20.88 -9.45
C LYS A 39 -10.45 19.54 -10.16
N LEU A 40 -11.53 18.87 -9.80
CA LEU A 40 -11.96 17.59 -10.37
C LEU A 40 -12.53 17.76 -11.78
N PHE A 41 -12.48 16.68 -12.57
CA PHE A 41 -13.09 16.61 -13.89
C PHE A 41 -14.62 16.48 -13.79
N SER A 42 -15.32 17.13 -14.70
CA SER A 42 -16.75 16.84 -14.96
C SER A 42 -16.86 15.51 -15.74
N TYR A 43 -18.06 14.94 -15.75
CA TYR A 43 -18.33 13.74 -16.53
C TYR A 43 -17.97 13.92 -18.03
N ASP A 44 -18.38 15.04 -18.64
CA ASP A 44 -18.12 15.32 -20.05
C ASP A 44 -16.61 15.43 -20.34
N GLU A 45 -15.84 16.05 -19.43
CA GLU A 45 -14.38 16.08 -19.54
C GLU A 45 -13.76 14.69 -19.44
N LEU A 46 -14.27 13.81 -18.56
CA LEU A 46 -13.82 12.42 -18.46
C LEU A 46 -14.11 11.64 -19.75
N VAL A 47 -15.29 11.86 -20.35
CA VAL A 47 -15.63 11.26 -21.64
C VAL A 47 -14.69 11.77 -22.73
N GLN A 48 -14.37 13.08 -22.78
CA GLN A 48 -13.39 13.61 -23.72
C GLN A 48 -12.00 12.99 -23.53
N LEU A 49 -11.58 12.78 -22.27
CA LEU A 49 -10.31 12.09 -21.96
C LEU A 49 -10.29 10.63 -22.44
N SER A 50 -11.45 9.97 -22.57
CA SER A 50 -11.53 8.58 -23.05
C SER A 50 -11.39 8.45 -24.57
N LEU A 51 -11.57 9.55 -25.31
CA LEU A 51 -11.49 9.53 -26.77
C LEU A 51 -10.04 9.52 -27.26
N ASP A 52 -9.83 8.86 -28.40
CA ASP A 52 -8.52 8.82 -29.07
C ASP A 52 -8.32 10.05 -29.99
N GLN A 53 -8.41 11.23 -29.36
CA GLN A 53 -8.26 12.53 -30.02
C GLN A 53 -7.25 13.37 -29.24
N PRO A 54 -6.59 14.33 -29.90
CA PRO A 54 -5.75 15.31 -29.22
C PRO A 54 -6.58 16.06 -28.16
N LEU A 55 -6.07 16.12 -26.95
CA LEU A 55 -6.71 16.88 -25.87
C LEU A 55 -6.58 18.39 -26.11
N SER A 56 -7.58 19.16 -25.69
CA SER A 56 -7.43 20.60 -25.65
C SER A 56 -6.31 21.02 -24.68
N PRO A 57 -5.71 22.21 -24.86
CA PRO A 57 -4.72 22.72 -23.92
C PRO A 57 -5.22 22.75 -22.48
N GLU A 58 -6.49 23.13 -22.25
CA GLU A 58 -7.13 23.20 -20.94
C GLU A 58 -7.24 21.82 -20.28
N LEU A 59 -7.69 20.81 -21.03
CA LEU A 59 -7.77 19.43 -20.52
C LEU A 59 -6.39 18.84 -20.26
N THR A 60 -5.42 19.15 -21.11
CA THR A 60 -4.03 18.72 -20.91
C THR A 60 -3.45 19.30 -19.64
N GLU A 61 -3.66 20.60 -19.40
CA GLU A 61 -3.18 21.25 -18.18
C GLU A 61 -3.92 20.73 -16.93
N LYS A 62 -5.23 20.55 -17.03
CA LYS A 62 -6.02 19.99 -15.92
C LYS A 62 -5.58 18.57 -15.57
N LEU A 63 -5.31 17.74 -16.58
CA LEU A 63 -4.74 16.39 -16.38
C LEU A 63 -3.37 16.46 -15.71
N ARG A 64 -2.49 17.37 -16.16
CA ARG A 64 -1.20 17.59 -15.54
C ARG A 64 -1.34 18.00 -14.08
N VAL A 65 -2.20 18.97 -13.77
CA VAL A 65 -2.41 19.46 -12.40
C VAL A 65 -2.90 18.34 -11.49
N ILE A 66 -3.92 17.57 -11.86
CA ILE A 66 -4.47 16.53 -10.99
C ILE A 66 -3.50 15.37 -10.74
N THR A 67 -2.59 15.10 -11.69
CA THR A 67 -1.59 14.04 -11.56
C THR A 67 -0.26 14.52 -10.95
N THR A 68 -0.13 15.81 -10.62
CA THR A 68 1.08 16.37 -10.00
C THR A 68 0.81 17.14 -8.71
N THR A 69 -0.46 17.37 -8.36
CA THR A 69 -0.86 18.10 -7.15
C THR A 69 -1.57 17.15 -6.20
N PRO A 70 -1.04 16.90 -5.00
CA PRO A 70 -1.72 16.06 -4.03
C PRO A 70 -2.93 16.77 -3.41
N PHE A 71 -3.91 16.00 -2.96
CA PHE A 71 -4.93 16.45 -2.02
C PHE A 71 -4.34 16.41 -0.62
N ILE A 72 -4.70 17.36 0.22
CA ILE A 72 -4.28 17.43 1.63
C ILE A 72 -5.47 17.80 2.48
N ASN A 73 -5.68 17.09 3.58
CA ASN A 73 -6.70 17.41 4.57
C ASN A 73 -6.20 17.19 5.99
N ASN A 74 -6.26 18.23 6.82
CA ASN A 74 -5.88 18.22 8.23
C ASN A 74 -7.10 18.47 9.16
N GLU A 75 -8.32 18.23 8.71
CA GLU A 75 -9.51 18.44 9.51
C GLU A 75 -9.50 17.64 10.82
N ALA A 76 -8.97 16.41 10.79
CA ALA A 76 -8.87 15.60 12.01
C ALA A 76 -8.00 16.26 13.07
N TYR A 77 -6.88 16.88 12.68
CA TYR A 77 -6.03 17.65 13.61
C TYR A 77 -6.79 18.84 14.22
N TYR A 78 -7.51 19.60 13.41
CA TYR A 78 -8.31 20.76 13.88
C TYR A 78 -9.52 20.31 14.72
N ALA A 79 -10.03 19.10 14.49
CA ALA A 79 -11.03 18.46 15.34
C ALA A 79 -10.48 17.85 16.64
N GLY A 80 -9.17 17.98 16.89
CA GLY A 80 -8.54 17.53 18.13
C GLY A 80 -7.93 16.13 18.08
N SER A 81 -7.87 15.46 16.93
CA SER A 81 -7.18 14.17 16.78
C SER A 81 -5.68 14.33 17.07
N ARG A 82 -5.12 13.37 17.80
CA ARG A 82 -3.70 13.35 18.18
C ARG A 82 -3.15 11.92 18.12
N PRO A 83 -1.82 11.75 18.02
CA PRO A 83 -1.16 10.45 18.08
C PRO A 83 -1.48 9.71 19.38
N ARG A 84 -1.49 8.38 19.33
CA ARG A 84 -1.93 7.52 20.45
C ARG A 84 -0.86 7.27 21.51
N SER A 85 0.35 7.79 21.38
CA SER A 85 1.48 7.56 22.31
C SER A 85 1.68 6.07 22.60
N LEU A 86 1.76 5.27 21.55
CA LEU A 86 1.90 3.83 21.63
C LEU A 86 3.17 3.46 22.42
N ASN A 87 3.03 2.62 23.44
CA ASN A 87 4.17 2.09 24.21
C ASN A 87 4.27 0.59 23.98
N VAL A 88 5.22 0.18 23.17
CA VAL A 88 5.44 -1.23 22.81
C VAL A 88 6.40 -1.86 23.81
N LYS A 89 6.04 -3.05 24.33
CA LYS A 89 6.92 -3.82 25.20
C LYS A 89 8.31 -3.97 24.56
N ASP A 90 9.34 -3.78 25.34
CA ASP A 90 10.77 -3.85 24.96
C ASP A 90 11.26 -2.70 24.03
N LEU A 91 10.36 -1.93 23.40
CA LEU A 91 10.71 -0.76 22.59
C LEU A 91 10.46 0.58 23.29
N GLY A 92 9.38 0.69 24.07
CA GLY A 92 8.89 1.92 24.68
C GLY A 92 8.03 2.77 23.75
N PRO A 93 8.10 4.12 23.86
CA PRO A 93 7.37 5.01 22.98
C PRO A 93 7.74 4.75 21.52
N THR A 94 6.73 4.51 20.70
CA THR A 94 6.91 3.92 19.37
C THR A 94 5.86 4.48 18.41
N LEU A 95 6.28 4.81 17.20
CA LEU A 95 5.40 5.06 16.06
C LEU A 95 5.10 3.72 15.37
N ARG A 96 3.84 3.40 15.15
CA ARG A 96 3.45 2.29 14.29
C ARG A 96 3.01 2.78 12.93
N VAL A 97 3.61 2.21 11.90
CA VAL A 97 3.26 2.44 10.51
C VAL A 97 2.58 1.20 9.95
N ALA A 98 1.43 1.37 9.30
CA ALA A 98 0.75 0.36 8.51
C ALA A 98 0.92 0.64 7.02
N PHE A 99 1.03 -0.41 6.24
CA PHE A 99 0.97 -0.36 4.77
C PHE A 99 -0.06 -1.38 4.27
N TRP A 100 -0.85 -0.98 3.27
CA TRP A 100 -1.78 -1.88 2.61
C TRP A 100 -2.10 -1.44 1.17
N ASN A 101 -1.99 -2.35 0.20
CA ASN A 101 -2.70 -2.25 -1.07
C ASN A 101 -4.12 -2.78 -0.84
N ILE A 102 -5.12 -1.91 -0.89
CA ILE A 102 -6.51 -2.21 -0.49
C ILE A 102 -7.40 -2.64 -1.65
N GLU A 103 -6.81 -3.04 -2.77
CA GLU A 103 -7.56 -3.49 -3.95
C GLU A 103 -8.72 -2.53 -4.30
N ARG A 104 -8.38 -1.24 -4.50
CA ARG A 104 -9.33 -0.16 -4.83
C ARG A 104 -10.29 0.26 -3.71
N GLY A 105 -10.27 -0.45 -2.58
CA GLY A 105 -11.25 -0.30 -1.50
C GLY A 105 -12.58 -1.01 -1.79
N LEU A 106 -12.54 -2.13 -2.52
CA LEU A 106 -13.73 -2.92 -2.86
C LEU A 106 -14.46 -3.41 -1.61
N GLU A 107 -13.72 -3.83 -0.58
CA GLU A 107 -14.26 -4.34 0.69
C GLU A 107 -14.16 -3.29 1.81
N LEU A 108 -14.39 -2.01 1.46
CA LEU A 108 -14.26 -0.90 2.42
C LEU A 108 -15.18 -1.07 3.64
N ASP A 109 -16.39 -1.62 3.46
CA ASP A 109 -17.33 -1.83 4.57
C ASP A 109 -16.77 -2.82 5.61
N ASP A 110 -16.10 -3.86 5.19
CA ASP A 110 -15.47 -4.82 6.09
C ASP A 110 -14.22 -4.21 6.77
N ILE A 111 -13.46 -3.40 6.04
CA ILE A 111 -12.34 -2.65 6.61
C ILE A 111 -12.84 -1.70 7.71
N GLN A 112 -13.88 -0.92 7.44
CA GLN A 112 -14.47 -0.01 8.42
C GLN A 112 -15.05 -0.76 9.61
N LEU A 113 -15.72 -1.88 9.35
CA LEU A 113 -16.35 -2.69 10.41
C LEU A 113 -15.31 -3.25 11.39
N PHE A 114 -14.24 -3.88 10.94
CA PHE A 114 -13.24 -4.41 11.88
C PHE A 114 -12.46 -3.31 12.59
N LEU A 115 -12.32 -2.12 11.97
CA LEU A 115 -11.66 -0.97 12.60
C LEU A 115 -12.52 -0.33 13.70
N THR A 116 -13.85 -0.41 13.61
CA THR A 116 -14.78 0.25 14.54
C THR A 116 -15.43 -0.71 15.53
N ASP A 117 -15.78 -1.92 15.09
CA ASP A 117 -16.47 -2.94 15.88
C ASP A 117 -15.95 -4.35 15.55
N LYS A 118 -14.83 -4.69 16.18
CA LYS A 118 -14.14 -5.97 16.01
C LYS A 118 -15.06 -7.17 16.28
N ASP A 119 -15.86 -7.11 17.33
CA ASP A 119 -16.68 -8.25 17.76
C ASP A 119 -17.83 -8.49 16.78
N ARG A 120 -18.45 -7.43 16.27
CA ARG A 120 -19.46 -7.51 15.22
C ARG A 120 -18.87 -8.03 13.93
N PHE A 121 -17.67 -7.60 13.55
CA PHE A 121 -16.96 -8.11 12.37
C PHE A 121 -16.72 -9.62 12.51
N MET A 122 -16.15 -10.08 13.63
CA MET A 122 -15.90 -11.49 13.86
C MET A 122 -17.17 -12.32 13.75
N THR A 123 -18.26 -11.87 14.41
CA THR A 123 -19.57 -12.54 14.38
C THR A 123 -20.15 -12.63 12.96
N LYS A 124 -20.11 -11.52 12.21
CA LYS A 124 -20.56 -11.46 10.82
C LYS A 124 -19.83 -12.50 9.96
N VAL A 125 -18.51 -12.45 10.00
CA VAL A 125 -17.69 -13.27 9.10
C VAL A 125 -17.74 -14.75 9.45
N GLU A 126 -17.84 -15.10 10.74
CA GLU A 126 -18.04 -16.50 11.15
C GLU A 126 -19.36 -17.06 10.59
N ALA A 127 -20.44 -16.28 10.63
CA ALA A 127 -21.71 -16.66 10.03
C ALA A 127 -21.61 -16.84 8.51
N GLU A 128 -20.98 -15.89 7.81
CA GLU A 128 -20.77 -15.97 6.36
C GLU A 128 -19.88 -17.16 5.96
N ARG A 129 -18.82 -17.45 6.72
CA ARG A 129 -17.94 -18.62 6.50
C ARG A 129 -18.69 -19.93 6.68
N LYS A 130 -19.60 -20.01 7.67
CA LYS A 130 -20.46 -21.17 7.89
C LYS A 130 -21.39 -21.37 6.70
N GLU A 131 -22.09 -20.32 6.29
CA GLU A 131 -22.99 -20.35 5.11
C GLU A 131 -22.24 -20.73 3.83
N ALA A 132 -21.04 -20.18 3.61
CA ALA A 132 -20.21 -20.50 2.45
C ALA A 132 -19.86 -22.00 2.42
N LYS A 133 -19.50 -22.60 3.56
CA LYS A 133 -19.23 -24.04 3.67
C LYS A 133 -20.47 -24.89 3.43
N GLU A 134 -21.62 -24.48 3.97
CA GLU A 134 -22.91 -25.15 3.75
C GLU A 134 -23.32 -25.15 2.28
N LYS A 135 -22.99 -24.09 1.54
CA LYS A 135 -23.18 -23.97 0.09
C LYS A 135 -22.06 -24.65 -0.73
N GLY A 136 -21.14 -25.38 -0.09
CA GLY A 136 -20.04 -26.09 -0.76
C GLY A 136 -18.93 -25.18 -1.32
N ARG A 137 -18.91 -23.88 -0.93
CA ARG A 137 -17.83 -22.97 -1.30
C ARG A 137 -16.60 -23.23 -0.44
N SER A 138 -15.41 -23.17 -1.05
CA SER A 138 -14.14 -23.28 -0.31
C SER A 138 -13.87 -21.98 0.44
N VAL A 139 -13.55 -22.06 1.72
CA VAL A 139 -13.06 -20.94 2.53
C VAL A 139 -11.62 -21.23 2.96
N ARG A 140 -10.80 -20.17 3.03
CA ARG A 140 -9.40 -20.30 3.42
C ARG A 140 -9.28 -20.70 4.89
N ASP A 141 -8.24 -21.46 5.19
CA ASP A 141 -7.89 -21.81 6.56
C ASP A 141 -7.08 -20.65 7.18
N VAL A 142 -7.52 -20.17 8.35
CA VAL A 142 -6.94 -19.05 9.08
C VAL A 142 -6.80 -19.38 10.57
N ALA A 143 -5.82 -18.78 11.22
CA ALA A 143 -5.62 -18.90 12.66
C ALA A 143 -6.51 -17.89 13.40
N LEU A 144 -7.72 -18.32 13.77
CA LEU A 144 -8.76 -17.46 14.36
C LEU A 144 -8.26 -16.67 15.59
N GLU A 145 -7.40 -17.30 16.39
CA GLU A 145 -6.83 -16.70 17.60
C GLU A 145 -5.91 -15.50 17.34
N LYS A 146 -5.42 -15.32 16.10
CA LYS A 146 -4.56 -14.21 15.73
C LYS A 146 -5.33 -12.99 15.24
N ILE A 147 -6.51 -13.19 14.67
CA ILE A 147 -7.27 -12.12 14.00
C ILE A 147 -7.55 -10.93 14.92
N PRO A 148 -8.01 -11.11 16.18
CA PRO A 148 -8.21 -9.99 17.08
C PRO A 148 -6.94 -9.17 17.33
N GLN A 149 -5.78 -9.83 17.43
CA GLN A 149 -4.50 -9.17 17.60
C GLN A 149 -4.07 -8.43 16.31
N GLU A 150 -4.30 -9.01 15.14
CA GLU A 150 -4.01 -8.37 13.86
C GLU A 150 -4.84 -7.11 13.67
N ILE A 151 -6.12 -7.13 14.06
CA ILE A 151 -7.01 -5.94 14.06
C ILE A 151 -6.46 -4.87 15.01
N GLU A 152 -6.09 -5.22 16.24
CA GLU A 152 -5.55 -4.29 17.23
C GLU A 152 -4.24 -3.63 16.77
N LEU A 153 -3.41 -4.37 16.04
CA LEU A 153 -2.19 -3.82 15.46
C LEU A 153 -2.50 -2.73 14.43
N LEU A 154 -3.49 -2.95 13.56
CA LEU A 154 -3.93 -1.98 12.58
C LEU A 154 -4.60 -0.78 13.23
N GLN A 155 -5.53 -1.00 14.16
CA GLN A 155 -6.19 0.07 14.90
C GLN A 155 -5.19 0.99 15.62
N ALA A 156 -4.08 0.42 16.12
CA ALA A 156 -3.04 1.15 16.85
C ALA A 156 -2.03 1.89 15.95
N ALA A 157 -2.12 1.78 14.63
CA ALA A 157 -1.22 2.50 13.73
C ALA A 157 -1.53 4.00 13.73
N ASP A 158 -0.49 4.83 13.82
CA ASP A 158 -0.60 6.29 13.72
C ASP A 158 -0.39 6.81 12.31
N VAL A 159 0.21 6.00 11.44
CA VAL A 159 0.42 6.31 10.03
C VAL A 159 -0.01 5.11 9.18
N TRP A 160 -0.82 5.36 8.18
CA TRP A 160 -1.22 4.37 7.17
C TRP A 160 -0.75 4.82 5.80
N ILE A 161 -0.18 3.90 5.05
CA ILE A 161 0.24 4.09 3.66
C ILE A 161 -0.60 3.13 2.83
N LEU A 162 -1.32 3.66 1.85
CA LEU A 162 -2.27 2.89 1.05
C LEU A 162 -1.92 2.97 -0.43
N ASN A 163 -2.02 1.84 -1.11
CA ASN A 163 -2.03 1.77 -2.57
C ASN A 163 -3.40 1.30 -3.07
N GLU A 164 -3.65 1.56 -4.35
CA GLU A 164 -4.92 1.25 -5.03
C GLU A 164 -6.13 1.80 -4.27
N VAL A 165 -6.23 3.10 -4.19
CA VAL A 165 -7.33 3.81 -3.53
C VAL A 165 -8.19 4.50 -4.57
N ASP A 166 -9.45 4.08 -4.70
CA ASP A 166 -10.41 4.69 -5.62
C ASP A 166 -11.12 5.90 -4.99
N TRP A 167 -11.49 6.85 -5.84
CA TRP A 167 -12.32 7.98 -5.48
C TRP A 167 -13.34 8.28 -6.58
N GLY A 168 -14.61 8.09 -6.29
CA GLY A 168 -15.70 8.34 -7.22
C GLY A 168 -15.66 7.44 -8.46
N VAL A 169 -15.28 6.17 -8.31
CA VAL A 169 -15.27 5.15 -9.36
C VAL A 169 -16.50 4.25 -9.20
N LYS A 170 -17.14 3.87 -10.29
CA LYS A 170 -18.37 3.04 -10.27
C LYS A 170 -18.19 1.72 -9.50
N ARG A 171 -17.06 1.02 -9.71
CA ARG A 171 -16.78 -0.28 -9.07
C ARG A 171 -16.75 -0.22 -7.54
N THR A 172 -16.48 0.94 -6.97
CA THR A 172 -16.55 1.21 -5.52
C THR A 172 -17.79 2.04 -5.16
N GLN A 173 -18.86 1.97 -5.97
CA GLN A 173 -20.13 2.68 -5.75
C GLN A 173 -19.95 4.20 -5.60
N TYR A 174 -18.95 4.76 -6.29
CA TYR A 174 -18.56 6.17 -6.25
C TYR A 174 -18.08 6.66 -4.87
N ARG A 175 -17.60 5.77 -4.02
CA ARG A 175 -17.10 6.14 -2.69
C ARG A 175 -15.82 6.96 -2.79
N GLU A 176 -15.63 7.82 -1.80
CA GLU A 176 -14.39 8.58 -1.55
C GLU A 176 -13.55 7.79 -0.53
N VAL A 177 -12.96 6.68 -0.99
CA VAL A 177 -12.39 5.65 -0.11
C VAL A 177 -11.39 6.21 0.91
N VAL A 178 -10.49 7.11 0.48
CA VAL A 178 -9.51 7.72 1.39
C VAL A 178 -10.18 8.56 2.47
N ARG A 179 -11.16 9.39 2.10
CA ARG A 179 -11.87 10.28 3.03
C ARG A 179 -12.69 9.47 4.04
N GLU A 180 -13.43 8.47 3.57
CA GLU A 180 -14.23 7.61 4.42
C GLU A 180 -13.37 6.82 5.42
N LEU A 181 -12.24 6.27 4.97
CA LEU A 181 -11.32 5.56 5.85
C LEU A 181 -10.62 6.50 6.85
N ALA A 182 -10.21 7.69 6.40
CA ALA A 182 -9.63 8.72 7.26
C ALA A 182 -10.62 9.17 8.35
N ASN A 183 -11.90 9.36 8.00
CA ASN A 183 -12.96 9.69 8.97
C ASN A 183 -13.15 8.53 9.99
N THR A 184 -13.17 7.29 9.54
CA THR A 184 -13.28 6.11 10.42
C THR A 184 -12.13 6.04 11.44
N LEU A 185 -10.91 6.36 11.00
CA LEU A 185 -9.71 6.33 11.83
C LEU A 185 -9.45 7.63 12.61
N HIS A 186 -10.21 8.70 12.34
CA HIS A 186 -9.97 10.06 12.82
C HIS A 186 -8.55 10.54 12.49
N MET A 187 -8.16 10.46 11.21
CA MET A 187 -6.84 10.81 10.70
C MET A 187 -6.89 11.93 9.67
N ASN A 188 -5.84 12.73 9.63
CA ASN A 188 -5.52 13.59 8.50
C ASN A 188 -5.13 12.71 7.31
N TRP A 189 -5.22 13.24 6.09
CA TRP A 189 -4.87 12.45 4.92
C TRP A 189 -4.29 13.30 3.79
N ALA A 190 -3.43 12.66 2.99
CA ALA A 190 -3.03 13.13 1.68
C ALA A 190 -3.31 12.05 0.65
N TYR A 191 -3.69 12.47 -0.56
CA TYR A 191 -4.00 11.57 -1.67
C TYR A 191 -3.33 12.06 -2.94
N GLY A 192 -2.72 11.12 -3.68
CA GLY A 192 -2.05 11.37 -4.95
C GLY A 192 -2.65 10.54 -6.06
N VAL A 193 -3.16 11.19 -7.10
CA VAL A 193 -3.76 10.52 -8.25
C VAL A 193 -2.67 9.90 -9.13
N GLU A 194 -2.79 8.60 -9.39
CA GLU A 194 -2.01 7.90 -10.40
C GLU A 194 -2.73 7.91 -11.75
N PHE A 195 -4.01 7.55 -11.73
CA PHE A 195 -4.80 7.32 -12.93
C PHE A 195 -6.19 7.94 -12.84
N LEU A 196 -6.68 8.36 -14.00
CA LEU A 196 -8.08 8.55 -14.27
C LEU A 196 -8.62 7.29 -14.97
N GLU A 197 -9.59 6.65 -14.36
CA GLU A 197 -10.27 5.44 -14.85
C GLU A 197 -11.30 5.83 -15.91
N ILE A 198 -10.89 5.86 -17.16
CA ILE A 198 -11.68 6.35 -18.30
C ILE A 198 -12.10 5.24 -19.26
N ASP A 199 -12.14 4.01 -18.76
CA ASP A 199 -12.68 2.89 -19.54
C ASP A 199 -14.17 3.12 -19.83
N SER A 200 -14.62 2.70 -21.01
CA SER A 200 -16.00 2.92 -21.48
C SER A 200 -17.05 2.33 -20.53
N LYS A 201 -16.75 1.21 -19.87
CA LYS A 201 -17.66 0.58 -18.90
C LYS A 201 -17.69 1.35 -17.58
N GLN A 202 -16.55 1.89 -17.13
CA GLN A 202 -16.50 2.73 -15.92
C GLN A 202 -17.20 4.08 -16.13
N LEU A 203 -17.21 4.57 -17.37
CA LEU A 203 -17.89 5.80 -17.75
C LEU A 203 -19.32 5.57 -18.29
N GLY A 204 -19.76 4.32 -18.48
CA GLY A 204 -21.08 4.02 -19.03
C GLY A 204 -21.26 4.46 -20.47
N THR A 205 -20.18 4.53 -21.25
CA THR A 205 -20.18 4.94 -22.65
C THR A 205 -20.02 3.78 -23.63
N ASP A 206 -19.96 2.55 -23.11
CA ASP A 206 -19.86 1.35 -23.96
C ASP A 206 -21.21 1.08 -24.65
N THR A 207 -21.18 0.83 -25.94
CA THR A 207 -22.36 0.53 -26.77
C THR A 207 -22.61 -0.95 -26.93
N PHE A 208 -21.64 -1.79 -26.51
CA PHE A 208 -21.71 -3.25 -26.61
C PHE A 208 -22.05 -3.77 -28.03
N ASP A 209 -21.51 -3.09 -29.05
CA ASP A 209 -21.79 -3.41 -30.46
C ASP A 209 -21.28 -4.79 -30.90
N ASP A 210 -20.47 -5.46 -30.07
CA ASP A 210 -20.01 -6.83 -30.27
C ASP A 210 -21.08 -7.89 -29.92
N LYS A 211 -22.21 -7.49 -29.35
CA LYS A 211 -23.32 -8.36 -28.96
C LYS A 211 -24.37 -8.40 -30.08
N GLU A 212 -24.65 -9.62 -30.55
CA GLU A 212 -25.67 -9.85 -31.60
C GLU A 212 -27.11 -9.74 -31.06
N ASN A 213 -27.30 -10.03 -29.77
CA ASN A 213 -28.61 -10.00 -29.13
C ASN A 213 -28.92 -8.60 -28.58
N GLU A 214 -29.93 -7.94 -29.14
CA GLU A 214 -30.36 -6.61 -28.74
C GLU A 214 -30.82 -6.53 -27.27
N GLN A 215 -31.48 -7.55 -26.75
CA GLN A 215 -31.93 -7.58 -25.36
C GLN A 215 -30.74 -7.70 -24.40
N GLU A 216 -29.77 -8.57 -24.73
CA GLU A 216 -28.52 -8.66 -23.97
C GLU A 216 -27.74 -7.34 -23.99
N ARG A 217 -27.66 -6.71 -25.16
CA ARG A 217 -27.02 -5.40 -25.32
C ARG A 217 -27.66 -4.33 -24.45
N GLN A 218 -28.99 -4.24 -24.46
CA GLN A 218 -29.72 -3.27 -23.65
C GLN A 218 -29.56 -3.53 -22.16
N GLN A 219 -29.58 -4.77 -21.71
CA GLN A 219 -29.32 -5.13 -20.31
C GLN A 219 -27.90 -4.72 -19.88
N LEU A 220 -26.90 -4.91 -20.72
CA LEU A 220 -25.52 -4.47 -20.45
C LEU A 220 -25.42 -2.95 -20.36
N ILE A 221 -26.04 -2.21 -21.27
CA ILE A 221 -26.09 -0.75 -21.24
C ILE A 221 -26.70 -0.26 -19.91
N GLU A 222 -27.80 -0.85 -19.49
CA GLU A 222 -28.44 -0.53 -18.19
C GLU A 222 -27.54 -0.89 -17.01
N GLN A 223 -26.95 -2.08 -17.02
CA GLN A 223 -26.03 -2.56 -15.97
C GLN A 223 -24.80 -1.65 -15.83
N PHE A 224 -24.28 -1.18 -16.96
CA PHE A 224 -23.10 -0.32 -16.98
C PHE A 224 -23.43 1.19 -16.99
N SER A 225 -24.69 1.56 -16.85
CA SER A 225 -25.07 2.96 -16.65
C SER A 225 -24.36 3.58 -15.44
N VAL A 226 -24.03 4.87 -15.50
CA VAL A 226 -23.30 5.57 -14.44
C VAL A 226 -24.05 6.77 -13.93
N ASP A 227 -23.84 7.08 -12.65
CA ASP A 227 -24.25 8.33 -12.05
C ASP A 227 -23.23 9.42 -12.41
N LYS A 228 -23.61 10.29 -13.37
CA LYS A 228 -22.73 11.34 -13.92
C LYS A 228 -22.34 12.39 -12.89
N ASP A 229 -23.16 12.60 -11.87
CA ASP A 229 -22.92 13.59 -10.83
C ASP A 229 -21.93 13.08 -9.78
N ARG A 230 -21.82 11.76 -9.60
CA ARG A 230 -20.97 11.13 -8.60
C ARG A 230 -19.64 10.63 -9.16
N VAL A 231 -19.54 10.36 -10.47
CA VAL A 231 -18.30 9.84 -11.05
C VAL A 231 -17.18 10.88 -10.99
N ARG A 232 -16.00 10.46 -10.45
CA ARG A 232 -14.77 11.27 -10.41
C ARG A 232 -13.62 10.54 -11.09
N ALA A 233 -13.71 9.22 -11.18
CA ALA A 233 -12.79 8.34 -11.89
C ALA A 233 -11.33 8.39 -11.40
N LEU A 234 -11.07 8.73 -10.13
CA LEU A 234 -9.71 8.83 -9.61
C LEU A 234 -9.27 7.50 -8.99
N HIS A 235 -8.01 7.14 -9.24
CA HIS A 235 -7.32 6.00 -8.66
C HIS A 235 -5.90 6.39 -8.28
N GLY A 236 -5.43 6.04 -7.07
CA GLY A 236 -4.11 6.50 -6.62
C GLY A 236 -3.64 5.91 -5.31
N ASN A 237 -2.72 6.66 -4.67
CA ASN A 237 -2.10 6.30 -3.40
C ASN A 237 -2.50 7.30 -2.32
N ALA A 238 -2.52 6.85 -1.06
CA ALA A 238 -2.84 7.72 0.07
C ALA A 238 -1.89 7.52 1.25
N VAL A 239 -1.79 8.55 2.08
CA VAL A 239 -1.18 8.51 3.41
C VAL A 239 -2.20 9.09 4.39
N LEU A 240 -2.54 8.32 5.43
CA LEU A 240 -3.36 8.79 6.54
C LEU A 240 -2.47 8.93 7.77
N SER A 241 -2.70 9.95 8.60
CA SER A 241 -1.85 10.22 9.75
C SER A 241 -2.61 10.88 10.91
N ARG A 242 -2.33 10.45 12.16
CA ARG A 242 -2.75 11.17 13.36
C ARG A 242 -1.89 12.41 13.62
N TYR A 243 -0.70 12.47 13.03
CA TYR A 243 0.14 13.67 13.02
C TYR A 243 -0.36 14.62 11.93
N PRO A 244 -0.25 15.94 12.13
CA PRO A 244 -0.62 16.89 11.09
C PRO A 244 0.34 16.80 9.89
N ILE A 245 -0.21 17.03 8.71
CA ILE A 245 0.53 17.08 7.46
C ILE A 245 1.05 18.49 7.25
N ARG A 246 2.37 18.66 7.21
CA ARG A 246 3.05 19.93 6.94
C ARG A 246 3.00 20.29 5.47
N ASP A 247 3.27 19.29 4.63
CA ASP A 247 3.40 19.44 3.18
C ASP A 247 3.21 18.09 2.50
N ALA A 248 2.81 18.12 1.24
CA ALA A 248 2.79 16.96 0.39
C ALA A 248 3.18 17.33 -1.05
N ARG A 249 3.82 16.39 -1.75
CA ARG A 249 4.16 16.52 -3.17
C ARG A 249 3.96 15.20 -3.90
N LEU A 250 3.56 15.29 -5.16
CA LEU A 250 3.29 14.15 -6.01
C LEU A 250 4.26 14.14 -7.19
N ILE A 251 5.02 13.06 -7.33
CA ILE A 251 6.06 12.91 -8.36
C ILE A 251 5.67 11.79 -9.33
N PRO A 252 5.25 12.10 -10.56
CA PRO A 252 5.03 11.10 -11.60
C PRO A 252 6.35 10.44 -12.02
N PHE A 253 6.32 9.12 -12.23
CA PHE A 253 7.46 8.42 -12.80
C PHE A 253 7.60 8.71 -14.30
N LYS A 254 8.85 8.93 -14.75
CA LYS A 254 9.19 9.24 -16.14
C LYS A 254 9.07 8.03 -17.07
N VAL A 255 9.06 6.83 -16.50
CA VAL A 255 8.98 5.57 -17.23
C VAL A 255 7.86 4.71 -16.67
N GLY A 256 7.12 4.04 -17.53
CA GLY A 256 5.99 3.19 -17.13
C GLY A 256 5.36 2.55 -18.36
N TYR A 257 4.17 2.00 -18.16
CA TYR A 257 3.32 1.47 -19.22
C TYR A 257 2.30 2.56 -19.61
N ASP A 258 2.12 2.78 -20.92
CA ASP A 258 1.11 3.73 -21.39
C ASP A 258 -0.27 3.04 -21.42
N TRP A 259 -0.99 3.12 -20.31
CA TRP A 259 -2.30 2.50 -20.13
C TRP A 259 -3.37 3.00 -21.10
N PHE A 260 -3.17 4.15 -21.73
CA PHE A 260 -4.09 4.67 -22.72
C PHE A 260 -3.82 4.12 -24.11
N LYS A 261 -2.55 4.15 -24.55
CA LYS A 261 -2.18 3.73 -25.91
C LYS A 261 -2.04 2.21 -26.04
N GLU A 262 -1.36 1.58 -25.09
CA GLU A 262 -1.01 0.15 -25.21
C GLU A 262 -2.20 -0.78 -24.94
N THR A 263 -3.22 -0.32 -24.22
CA THR A 263 -4.44 -1.13 -23.99
C THR A 263 -5.37 -1.15 -25.20
N LYS A 264 -5.29 -0.19 -26.13
CA LYS A 264 -6.24 -0.06 -27.24
C LYS A 264 -5.93 -0.87 -28.50
N ILE A 265 -4.71 -1.34 -28.76
CA ILE A 265 -4.26 -1.40 -30.16
C ILE A 265 -3.75 -2.75 -30.67
N THR A 266 -3.33 -3.71 -29.84
CA THR A 266 -2.71 -4.91 -30.41
C THR A 266 -3.69 -6.03 -30.74
N PRO A 267 -3.54 -6.74 -31.90
CA PRO A 267 -4.33 -7.95 -32.18
C PRO A 267 -4.19 -9.04 -31.12
N LEU A 268 -3.03 -9.09 -30.46
CA LEU A 268 -2.76 -9.99 -29.33
C LEU A 268 -3.60 -9.60 -28.10
N GLU A 269 -3.76 -8.31 -27.84
CA GLU A 269 -4.59 -7.79 -26.75
C GLU A 269 -6.08 -8.06 -27.05
N LYS A 270 -6.53 -7.89 -28.29
CA LYS A 270 -7.88 -8.30 -28.74
C LYS A 270 -8.11 -9.79 -28.57
N ALA A 271 -7.12 -10.64 -28.88
CA ALA A 271 -7.22 -12.09 -28.70
C ALA A 271 -7.29 -12.48 -27.21
N LYS A 272 -6.49 -11.82 -26.36
CA LYS A 272 -6.52 -11.99 -24.91
C LYS A 272 -7.87 -11.55 -24.32
N ARG A 273 -8.40 -10.41 -24.78
CA ARG A 273 -9.73 -9.91 -24.41
C ARG A 273 -10.84 -10.92 -24.77
N LYS A 274 -10.77 -11.45 -25.99
CA LYS A 274 -11.73 -12.48 -26.45
C LYS A 274 -11.65 -13.77 -25.62
N ALA A 275 -10.44 -14.17 -25.21
CA ALA A 275 -10.25 -15.30 -24.31
C ALA A 275 -10.74 -15.02 -22.88
N ALA A 276 -10.62 -13.78 -22.39
CA ALA A 276 -11.13 -13.38 -21.09
C ALA A 276 -12.65 -13.22 -21.07
N LEU A 277 -13.25 -12.76 -22.15
CA LEU A 277 -14.72 -12.73 -22.31
C LEU A 277 -15.36 -14.12 -22.21
N LEU A 278 -14.68 -15.17 -22.73
CA LEU A 278 -15.10 -16.56 -22.55
C LEU A 278 -15.13 -17.01 -21.08
N VAL A 279 -14.46 -16.28 -20.23
CA VAL A 279 -14.31 -16.57 -18.80
C VAL A 279 -15.11 -15.61 -17.93
N GLY A 280 -15.87 -14.69 -18.54
CA GLY A 280 -16.77 -13.75 -17.85
C GLY A 280 -16.08 -12.57 -17.20
N GLU A 281 -14.88 -12.13 -17.68
CA GLU A 281 -14.13 -11.09 -17.03
C GLU A 281 -13.76 -9.88 -17.89
N ASP A 282 -14.06 -8.72 -17.32
CA ASP A 282 -13.74 -7.40 -17.86
C ASP A 282 -12.35 -6.85 -17.47
N LEU A 283 -11.54 -7.64 -16.78
CA LEU A 283 -10.23 -7.27 -16.23
C LEU A 283 -9.20 -6.73 -17.25
N LEU A 284 -9.50 -6.80 -18.53
CA LEU A 284 -8.57 -6.48 -19.61
C LEU A 284 -8.74 -5.10 -20.25
N GLN A 285 -9.78 -4.37 -19.88
CA GLN A 285 -10.12 -3.09 -20.51
C GLN A 285 -9.92 -1.89 -19.57
N GLU A 286 -8.90 -1.91 -18.73
CA GLU A 286 -8.58 -0.75 -17.90
C GLU A 286 -7.89 0.31 -18.75
N THR A 287 -8.67 1.09 -19.49
CA THR A 287 -8.14 2.27 -20.17
C THR A 287 -8.03 3.41 -19.18
N ARG A 288 -6.81 3.93 -19.00
CA ARG A 288 -6.48 4.92 -17.99
C ARG A 288 -5.64 6.03 -18.58
N ARG A 289 -5.80 7.26 -18.04
CA ARG A 289 -4.84 8.35 -18.28
C ARG A 289 -4.12 8.67 -17.00
N GLY A 290 -2.82 8.97 -17.10
CA GLY A 290 -1.92 9.16 -16.00
C GLY A 290 -0.79 8.15 -16.00
N GLY A 291 -0.23 7.88 -14.85
CA GLY A 291 0.88 6.93 -14.66
C GLY A 291 1.20 6.74 -13.18
N ARG A 292 2.05 5.78 -12.91
CA ARG A 292 2.52 5.52 -11.54
C ARG A 292 3.24 6.74 -10.96
N THR A 293 3.03 6.97 -9.66
CA THR A 293 3.56 8.12 -8.93
C THR A 293 4.21 7.71 -7.61
N ALA A 294 4.96 8.63 -7.02
CA ALA A 294 5.32 8.59 -5.62
C ALA A 294 4.71 9.80 -4.90
N LEU A 295 3.89 9.56 -3.87
CA LEU A 295 3.30 10.55 -3.01
C LEU A 295 4.19 10.73 -1.78
N PHE A 296 4.74 11.93 -1.61
CA PHE A 296 5.57 12.34 -0.49
C PHE A 296 4.71 13.14 0.48
N VAL A 297 4.76 12.81 1.75
CA VAL A 297 4.02 13.49 2.80
C VAL A 297 4.95 13.77 3.97
N ASP A 298 5.10 15.02 4.34
CA ASP A 298 5.88 15.45 5.49
C ASP A 298 4.95 15.65 6.69
N LEU A 299 5.16 14.84 7.71
CA LEU A 299 4.41 14.86 8.96
C LEU A 299 5.16 15.66 10.03
N ASP A 300 4.41 16.36 10.87
CA ASP A 300 4.92 16.99 12.08
C ASP A 300 4.95 15.98 13.22
N VAL A 301 6.12 15.40 13.47
CA VAL A 301 6.34 14.35 14.48
C VAL A 301 7.35 14.88 15.50
N PRO A 302 6.89 15.44 16.63
CA PRO A 302 7.79 16.08 17.62
C PRO A 302 8.86 15.17 18.20
N GLU A 303 8.61 13.86 18.21
CA GLU A 303 9.47 12.85 18.81
C GLU A 303 10.70 12.49 17.96
N VAL A 304 10.72 12.84 16.68
CA VAL A 304 11.85 12.54 15.79
C VAL A 304 12.78 13.74 15.61
N SER A 305 14.02 13.47 15.19
CA SER A 305 15.00 14.50 14.90
C SER A 305 14.48 15.48 13.85
N GLY A 306 14.54 16.78 14.13
CA GLY A 306 14.01 17.84 13.27
C GLY A 306 12.49 17.95 13.26
N GLN A 307 11.79 17.22 14.13
CA GLN A 307 10.33 17.21 14.28
C GLN A 307 9.60 16.95 12.96
N ARG A 308 10.23 16.24 12.04
CA ARG A 308 9.70 15.95 10.70
C ARG A 308 9.95 14.51 10.32
N LEU A 309 8.89 13.82 9.92
CA LEU A 309 8.93 12.50 9.31
C LEU A 309 8.45 12.61 7.86
N THR A 310 9.27 12.19 6.92
CA THR A 310 8.84 12.06 5.53
C THR A 310 8.29 10.64 5.30
N VAL A 311 7.08 10.55 4.82
CA VAL A 311 6.41 9.30 4.43
C VAL A 311 6.22 9.29 2.93
N VAL A 312 6.59 8.20 2.26
CA VAL A 312 6.46 8.05 0.81
C VAL A 312 5.61 6.83 0.50
N ALA A 313 4.45 7.05 -0.13
CA ALA A 313 3.64 6.00 -0.72
C ALA A 313 4.03 5.86 -2.20
N THR A 314 4.35 4.65 -2.64
CA THR A 314 4.68 4.36 -4.04
C THR A 314 4.05 3.07 -4.49
N HIS A 315 3.73 3.00 -5.79
CA HIS A 315 3.24 1.79 -6.42
C HIS A 315 3.96 1.64 -7.77
N LEU A 316 4.80 0.63 -7.92
CA LEU A 316 5.58 0.45 -9.14
C LEU A 316 4.75 -0.26 -10.23
N GLU A 317 5.18 -0.10 -11.48
CA GLU A 317 4.43 -0.56 -12.64
C GLU A 317 4.35 -2.10 -12.73
N ASN A 318 3.14 -2.63 -12.70
CA ASN A 318 2.89 -4.06 -12.79
C ASN A 318 3.00 -4.63 -14.21
N ARG A 319 2.67 -3.84 -15.24
CA ARG A 319 2.75 -4.24 -16.67
C ARG A 319 4.10 -3.98 -17.31
N ALA A 320 5.12 -3.65 -16.52
CA ALA A 320 6.45 -3.35 -17.04
C ALA A 320 7.47 -4.47 -16.72
N LYS A 321 8.56 -4.46 -17.50
CA LYS A 321 9.71 -5.33 -17.23
C LYS A 321 10.45 -4.92 -15.93
N PRO A 322 11.17 -5.84 -15.28
CA PRO A 322 11.96 -5.54 -14.07
C PRO A 322 12.89 -4.33 -14.20
N LYS A 323 13.44 -4.10 -15.40
CA LYS A 323 14.29 -2.92 -15.67
C LYS A 323 13.53 -1.61 -15.48
N VAL A 324 12.27 -1.53 -15.89
CA VAL A 324 11.45 -0.32 -15.77
C VAL A 324 11.13 -0.05 -14.29
N ARG A 325 10.73 -1.07 -13.53
CA ARG A 325 10.51 -0.93 -12.07
C ARG A 325 11.79 -0.49 -11.35
N ARG A 326 12.95 -1.00 -11.76
CA ARG A 326 14.23 -0.54 -11.24
C ARG A 326 14.47 0.95 -11.56
N GLN A 327 14.18 1.41 -12.76
CA GLN A 327 14.31 2.82 -13.15
C GLN A 327 13.34 3.72 -12.37
N GLN A 328 12.11 3.28 -12.10
CA GLN A 328 11.18 3.98 -11.22
C GLN A 328 11.75 4.09 -9.79
N MET A 329 12.30 3.01 -9.24
CA MET A 329 12.96 3.03 -7.95
C MET A 329 14.19 3.96 -7.95
N GLU A 330 15.01 3.95 -8.99
CA GLU A 330 16.17 4.85 -9.13
C GLU A 330 15.73 6.32 -9.14
N GLN A 331 14.62 6.65 -9.82
CA GLN A 331 14.04 8.00 -9.78
C GLN A 331 13.56 8.35 -8.36
N LEU A 332 12.80 7.48 -7.69
CA LEU A 332 12.35 7.69 -6.31
C LEU A 332 13.54 7.94 -5.37
N LEU A 333 14.58 7.12 -5.45
CA LEU A 333 15.79 7.26 -4.63
C LEU A 333 16.51 8.59 -4.90
N SER A 334 16.50 9.08 -6.16
CA SER A 334 17.03 10.41 -6.49
C SER A 334 16.26 11.53 -5.80
N GLU A 335 14.92 11.43 -5.75
CA GLU A 335 14.03 12.42 -5.12
C GLU A 335 14.17 12.51 -3.59
N ILE A 336 14.57 11.40 -2.94
CA ILE A 336 14.76 11.35 -1.49
C ILE A 336 16.21 11.55 -1.04
N ARG A 337 17.15 11.69 -1.95
CA ARG A 337 18.59 11.74 -1.63
C ARG A 337 18.93 12.79 -0.59
N ASP A 338 18.34 13.97 -0.70
CA ASP A 338 18.63 15.13 0.14
C ASP A 338 17.70 15.24 1.36
N VAL A 339 16.92 14.21 1.65
CA VAL A 339 16.09 14.16 2.86
C VAL A 339 16.96 13.79 4.06
N HIS A 340 17.13 14.74 4.98
CA HIS A 340 17.96 14.58 6.18
C HIS A 340 17.21 13.96 7.36
N ASN A 341 15.92 14.23 7.49
CA ASN A 341 15.07 13.68 8.54
C ASN A 341 14.79 12.17 8.33
N PRO A 342 14.24 11.46 9.33
CA PRO A 342 13.75 10.09 9.16
C PRO A 342 12.77 9.98 8.01
N ILE A 343 12.82 8.86 7.29
CA ILE A 343 11.93 8.59 6.16
C ILE A 343 11.42 7.15 6.20
N VAL A 344 10.16 6.98 5.86
CA VAL A 344 9.52 5.69 5.58
C VAL A 344 9.04 5.67 4.14
N VAL A 345 9.53 4.72 3.35
CA VAL A 345 9.07 4.48 1.99
C VAL A 345 8.34 3.13 1.98
N ALA A 346 7.07 3.13 1.61
CA ALA A 346 6.33 1.88 1.49
C ALA A 346 5.52 1.81 0.21
N GLY A 347 5.29 0.59 -0.28
CA GLY A 347 4.51 0.39 -1.48
C GLY A 347 4.51 -1.05 -2.00
N ASP A 348 3.57 -1.29 -2.89
CA ASP A 348 3.58 -2.44 -3.78
C ASP A 348 4.62 -2.20 -4.89
N LEU A 349 5.73 -2.91 -4.80
CA LEU A 349 6.82 -2.81 -5.79
C LEU A 349 6.60 -3.74 -6.99
N ASN A 350 5.53 -4.51 -7.00
CA ASN A 350 5.20 -5.47 -8.07
C ASN A 350 6.37 -6.40 -8.45
N THR A 351 7.22 -6.73 -7.47
CA THR A 351 8.44 -7.48 -7.68
C THR A 351 8.21 -8.98 -7.58
N THR A 352 8.81 -9.72 -8.49
CA THR A 352 8.81 -11.18 -8.46
C THR A 352 10.19 -11.72 -8.76
N GLY A 353 10.46 -12.97 -8.39
CA GLY A 353 11.72 -13.64 -8.75
C GLY A 353 11.82 -14.01 -10.23
N SER A 354 10.80 -13.76 -11.04
CA SER A 354 10.72 -14.07 -12.46
C SER A 354 10.05 -12.93 -13.23
N ASN A 355 10.11 -12.97 -14.57
CA ASN A 355 9.43 -11.98 -15.43
C ASN A 355 7.88 -12.03 -15.39
N GLY A 356 7.30 -12.96 -14.63
CA GLY A 356 5.86 -13.04 -14.43
C GLY A 356 5.44 -12.17 -13.26
N THR A 357 4.84 -11.02 -13.49
CA THR A 357 4.19 -10.28 -12.41
C THR A 357 2.94 -11.04 -11.97
N PRO A 358 2.69 -11.23 -10.66
CA PRO A 358 1.48 -11.91 -10.17
C PRO A 358 0.21 -11.12 -10.48
N THR A 359 0.33 -9.82 -10.68
CA THR A 359 -0.73 -8.90 -11.12
C THR A 359 -0.87 -8.83 -12.64
N SER A 360 -0.11 -9.61 -13.40
CA SER A 360 -0.36 -9.75 -14.84
C SER A 360 -1.71 -10.44 -15.09
N VAL A 361 -2.36 -10.11 -16.21
CA VAL A 361 -3.65 -10.70 -16.58
C VAL A 361 -3.73 -12.22 -16.42
N PRO A 362 -2.75 -13.02 -16.84
CA PRO A 362 -2.78 -14.47 -16.58
C PRO A 362 -2.82 -14.81 -15.09
N ASN A 363 -2.15 -14.04 -14.26
CA ASN A 363 -2.11 -14.29 -12.82
C ASN A 363 -3.38 -13.78 -12.11
N MET A 364 -3.98 -12.69 -12.59
CA MET A 364 -5.29 -12.24 -12.13
C MET A 364 -6.39 -13.23 -12.50
N LEU A 365 -6.37 -13.80 -13.71
CA LEU A 365 -7.26 -14.90 -14.10
C LEU A 365 -7.07 -16.14 -13.22
N TYR A 366 -5.81 -16.45 -12.87
CA TYR A 366 -5.50 -17.54 -11.95
C TYR A 366 -6.06 -17.30 -10.54
N LYS A 367 -5.96 -16.08 -10.04
CA LYS A 367 -6.49 -15.67 -8.73
C LYS A 367 -8.00 -15.94 -8.62
N ARG A 368 -8.77 -15.53 -9.61
CA ARG A 368 -10.23 -15.64 -9.58
C ARG A 368 -10.75 -17.07 -9.78
N TYR A 369 -10.02 -17.86 -10.54
CA TYR A 369 -10.40 -19.23 -10.88
C TYR A 369 -9.53 -20.30 -10.21
N GLY A 370 -8.93 -20.01 -9.06
CA GLY A 370 -7.99 -20.88 -8.32
C GLY A 370 -8.48 -22.31 -7.99
N SER A 371 -9.48 -22.81 -8.70
CA SER A 371 -9.87 -24.21 -8.67
C SER A 371 -9.05 -25.02 -9.68
N THR A 372 -8.60 -26.20 -9.26
CA THR A 372 -7.89 -27.18 -10.08
C THR A 372 -8.67 -27.58 -11.34
N ASP A 373 -9.98 -27.47 -11.33
CA ASP A 373 -10.85 -27.88 -12.43
C ASP A 373 -10.83 -26.92 -13.62
N PHE A 374 -10.63 -25.63 -13.40
CA PHE A 374 -10.50 -24.64 -14.47
C PHE A 374 -9.24 -24.90 -15.34
N TRP A 375 -8.14 -25.29 -14.72
CA TRP A 375 -6.87 -25.54 -15.41
C TRP A 375 -6.86 -26.83 -16.21
N THR A 376 -7.64 -27.80 -15.81
CA THR A 376 -7.76 -29.08 -16.50
C THR A 376 -8.64 -29.02 -17.73
N THR A 377 -9.65 -28.15 -17.76
CA THR A 377 -10.66 -28.10 -18.81
C THR A 377 -10.34 -27.14 -19.96
N GLN A 378 -9.55 -26.08 -19.76
CA GLN A 378 -9.50 -24.98 -20.72
C GLN A 378 -8.18 -24.83 -21.51
N GLY A 379 -7.14 -25.61 -21.28
CA GLY A 379 -5.89 -25.52 -22.06
C GLY A 379 -5.18 -24.17 -22.01
N VAL A 380 -5.57 -23.25 -21.11
CA VAL A 380 -5.03 -21.89 -20.98
C VAL A 380 -3.55 -21.90 -20.57
N GLN A 381 -3.07 -23.01 -19.99
CA GLN A 381 -1.64 -23.21 -19.67
C GLN A 381 -0.69 -22.97 -20.89
N TRP A 382 -1.19 -23.18 -22.08
CA TRP A 382 -0.39 -23.12 -23.30
C TRP A 382 -0.35 -21.72 -23.94
N ALA A 383 -1.36 -20.92 -23.69
CA ALA A 383 -1.48 -19.60 -24.33
C ALA A 383 -0.53 -18.53 -23.76
N THR A 384 0.06 -18.77 -22.59
CA THR A 384 0.78 -17.73 -21.85
C THR A 384 2.30 -17.89 -21.83
N GLY A 385 2.86 -18.97 -22.39
CA GLY A 385 4.31 -19.27 -22.33
C GLY A 385 4.84 -19.55 -20.91
N VAL A 386 4.12 -19.12 -19.87
CA VAL A 386 4.47 -19.32 -18.46
C VAL A 386 4.36 -20.80 -18.10
N GLY A 387 3.41 -21.53 -18.67
CA GLY A 387 3.23 -22.96 -18.44
C GLY A 387 4.42 -23.80 -18.94
N ILE A 388 5.05 -23.41 -20.05
CA ILE A 388 6.18 -24.17 -20.64
C ILE A 388 7.45 -23.95 -19.80
N ALA A 389 7.79 -22.70 -19.48
CA ALA A 389 8.93 -22.39 -18.63
C ALA A 389 8.78 -23.05 -17.24
N TYR A 390 7.56 -23.04 -16.73
CA TYR A 390 7.22 -23.64 -15.42
C TYR A 390 7.27 -25.17 -15.41
N SER A 391 6.84 -25.84 -16.48
CA SER A 391 6.86 -27.31 -16.58
C SER A 391 8.28 -27.86 -16.76
N ALA A 392 9.13 -27.18 -17.52
CA ALA A 392 10.53 -27.56 -17.71
C ALA A 392 11.35 -27.46 -16.42
N THR A 393 11.15 -26.35 -15.66
CA THR A 393 11.80 -26.13 -14.36
C THR A 393 11.39 -27.11 -13.28
N ARG A 394 10.21 -27.66 -13.35
CA ARG A 394 9.70 -28.66 -12.38
C ARG A 394 10.39 -29.97 -12.42
N GLY A 395 10.75 -30.44 -13.61
CA GLY A 395 11.55 -31.67 -13.74
C GLY A 395 12.87 -31.54 -12.99
N ALA A 396 13.55 -30.42 -13.15
CA ALA A 396 14.82 -30.12 -12.48
C ALA A 396 14.68 -29.93 -10.96
N LEU A 397 13.59 -29.27 -10.51
CA LEU A 397 13.37 -28.98 -9.09
C LEU A 397 12.87 -30.17 -8.28
N LYS A 398 12.08 -31.07 -8.90
CA LYS A 398 11.68 -32.34 -8.29
C LYS A 398 12.88 -33.26 -8.06
N LEU A 399 13.85 -33.20 -8.95
CA LEU A 399 15.13 -33.95 -8.83
C LEU A 399 16.03 -33.37 -7.73
N ALA A 400 15.95 -32.08 -7.42
CA ALA A 400 16.81 -31.42 -6.44
C ALA A 400 16.21 -31.36 -5.01
N GLY A 401 14.97 -31.83 -4.80
CA GLY A 401 14.29 -31.76 -3.48
C GLY A 401 14.07 -30.35 -2.92
N ILE A 402 14.15 -29.33 -3.79
CA ILE A 402 14.13 -27.93 -3.40
C ILE A 402 12.68 -27.40 -3.46
N GLN A 403 12.13 -27.03 -2.31
CA GLN A 403 10.95 -26.15 -2.24
C GLN A 403 11.35 -24.75 -2.73
N THR A 404 11.05 -24.43 -3.97
CA THR A 404 11.36 -23.12 -4.52
C THR A 404 10.39 -22.07 -3.99
N ARG A 405 10.87 -21.33 -3.03
CA ARG A 405 10.33 -20.01 -2.71
C ARG A 405 11.10 -19.01 -3.56
N ILE A 406 10.40 -18.31 -4.45
CA ILE A 406 11.03 -17.27 -5.26
C ILE A 406 11.18 -16.03 -4.37
N ASP A 407 12.39 -15.82 -3.87
CA ASP A 407 12.75 -14.66 -3.07
C ASP A 407 13.21 -13.53 -4.01
N PRO A 408 12.47 -12.40 -4.12
CA PRO A 408 12.81 -11.32 -5.04
C PRO A 408 14.14 -10.64 -4.70
N THR A 409 14.66 -10.82 -3.47
CA THR A 409 15.94 -10.25 -3.05
C THR A 409 17.14 -11.17 -3.30
N SER A 410 16.94 -12.43 -3.67
CA SER A 410 18.02 -13.36 -3.92
C SER A 410 18.76 -13.05 -5.23
N ALA A 411 20.07 -13.32 -5.28
CA ALA A 411 20.87 -13.06 -6.47
C ALA A 411 20.45 -13.92 -7.67
N ASN A 412 20.07 -15.17 -7.41
CA ASN A 412 19.69 -16.15 -8.42
C ASN A 412 18.35 -16.80 -8.09
N ILE A 413 17.63 -17.18 -9.12
CA ILE A 413 16.50 -18.10 -9.02
C ILE A 413 17.09 -19.51 -9.04
N PRO A 414 16.89 -20.34 -8.01
CA PRO A 414 17.49 -21.67 -7.94
C PRO A 414 17.21 -22.49 -9.21
N GLY A 415 18.26 -23.00 -9.83
CA GLY A 415 18.19 -23.89 -10.98
C GLY A 415 17.83 -23.24 -12.33
N LEU A 416 17.69 -21.89 -12.42
CA LEU A 416 17.19 -21.24 -13.63
C LEU A 416 18.11 -20.15 -14.21
N SER A 417 18.28 -19.05 -13.50
CA SER A 417 18.97 -17.88 -14.05
C SER A 417 19.23 -16.82 -12.99
N ALA A 418 19.92 -15.74 -13.39
CA ALA A 418 20.01 -14.54 -12.58
C ALA A 418 18.61 -13.97 -12.29
N ASN A 419 18.39 -13.56 -11.06
CA ASN A 419 17.13 -12.91 -10.66
C ASN A 419 17.11 -11.45 -11.15
N LEU A 420 16.26 -11.16 -12.13
CA LEU A 420 16.18 -9.84 -12.75
C LEU A 420 15.66 -8.77 -11.77
N GLU A 421 14.84 -9.14 -10.79
CA GLU A 421 14.33 -8.22 -9.75
C GLU A 421 15.40 -7.86 -8.72
N ARG A 422 16.44 -8.68 -8.57
CA ARG A 422 17.56 -8.39 -7.66
C ARG A 422 18.20 -7.03 -7.92
N GLY A 423 18.14 -6.54 -9.17
CA GLY A 423 18.67 -5.23 -9.55
C GLY A 423 18.03 -4.08 -8.78
N LEU A 424 16.71 -4.09 -8.59
CA LEU A 424 15.98 -3.10 -7.81
C LEU A 424 16.46 -3.10 -6.34
N PHE A 425 16.46 -4.27 -5.69
CA PHE A 425 16.90 -4.38 -4.29
C PHE A 425 18.36 -4.04 -4.08
N SER A 426 19.22 -4.40 -5.06
CA SER A 426 20.64 -4.00 -5.03
C SER A 426 20.81 -2.49 -5.10
N THR A 427 19.94 -1.80 -5.85
CA THR A 427 19.95 -0.32 -5.92
C THR A 427 19.58 0.28 -4.56
N VAL A 428 18.52 -0.21 -3.91
CA VAL A 428 18.11 0.26 -2.58
C VAL A 428 19.17 -0.03 -1.52
N GLU A 429 19.78 -1.22 -1.50
CA GLU A 429 20.85 -1.57 -0.54
C GLU A 429 22.09 -0.70 -0.68
N LYS A 430 22.45 -0.31 -1.91
CA LYS A 430 23.63 0.52 -2.19
C LYS A 430 23.36 2.01 -2.02
N PHE A 431 22.10 2.40 -1.97
CA PHE A 431 21.72 3.81 -1.87
C PHE A 431 22.23 4.42 -0.56
N ARG A 432 22.68 5.69 -0.65
CA ARG A 432 23.06 6.53 0.48
C ARG A 432 22.39 7.88 0.33
N PHE A 433 21.83 8.34 1.42
CA PHE A 433 21.35 9.72 1.55
C PHE A 433 22.52 10.68 1.55
N ALA A 434 22.28 11.97 1.29
CA ALA A 434 23.32 12.99 1.27
C ALA A 434 24.03 13.15 2.62
N ASP A 435 23.36 12.82 3.73
CA ASP A 435 23.93 12.79 5.08
C ASP A 435 24.74 11.51 5.39
N GLY A 436 24.95 10.65 4.42
CA GLY A 436 25.68 9.39 4.55
C GLY A 436 24.87 8.22 5.12
N LYS A 437 23.64 8.44 5.58
CA LYS A 437 22.76 7.41 6.13
C LYS A 437 22.29 6.44 5.05
N ALA A 438 21.77 5.30 5.49
CA ALA A 438 21.25 4.23 4.65
C ALA A 438 19.86 3.77 5.11
N PHE A 439 19.15 3.05 4.26
CA PHE A 439 18.02 2.27 4.70
C PHE A 439 18.45 1.13 5.63
N ASP A 440 17.66 0.85 6.64
CA ASP A 440 17.93 -0.18 7.63
C ASP A 440 17.48 -1.56 7.14
N PHE A 441 18.44 -2.46 6.94
CA PHE A 441 18.22 -3.85 6.53
C PHE A 441 18.63 -4.85 7.62
N ARG A 442 18.71 -4.42 8.87
CA ARG A 442 19.03 -5.31 9.98
C ARG A 442 17.84 -6.19 10.34
N GLY A 443 18.12 -7.41 10.79
CA GLY A 443 17.15 -8.34 11.35
C GLY A 443 17.61 -8.83 12.71
N VAL A 444 16.73 -8.74 13.68
CA VAL A 444 16.91 -9.37 14.99
C VAL A 444 15.89 -10.49 15.09
N PRO A 445 16.33 -11.78 15.23
CA PRO A 445 15.45 -12.93 15.21
C PRO A 445 14.29 -12.85 16.20
N GLU A 446 14.55 -12.28 17.39
CA GLU A 446 13.60 -12.13 18.49
C GLU A 446 12.52 -11.07 18.19
N GLN A 447 12.78 -10.20 17.23
CA GLN A 447 11.91 -9.10 16.82
C GLN A 447 11.13 -9.42 15.54
N THR A 448 11.37 -10.58 14.93
CA THR A 448 10.60 -11.04 13.79
C THR A 448 9.37 -11.82 14.23
N VAL A 449 8.29 -11.71 13.49
CA VAL A 449 6.99 -12.36 13.81
C VAL A 449 7.13 -13.86 14.03
N ASN A 450 8.07 -14.51 13.40
CA ASN A 450 8.23 -15.96 13.45
C ASN A 450 9.34 -16.44 14.39
N GLY A 451 10.01 -15.57 15.14
CA GLY A 451 11.12 -15.93 16.04
C GLY A 451 12.29 -16.66 15.35
N LYS A 452 12.33 -16.65 14.02
CA LYS A 452 13.35 -17.34 13.23
C LYS A 452 14.36 -16.33 12.72
N SER A 453 15.62 -16.72 12.79
CA SER A 453 16.72 -15.94 12.26
C SER A 453 16.41 -15.50 10.84
N GLY A 454 16.27 -14.22 10.66
CA GLY A 454 15.96 -13.66 9.38
C GLY A 454 16.44 -12.25 9.31
N THR A 455 16.38 -11.77 8.17
CA THR A 455 16.49 -10.41 7.75
C THR A 455 15.10 -9.83 7.83
N LEU A 456 14.85 -8.56 8.11
CA LEU A 456 13.56 -7.91 8.31
C LEU A 456 12.47 -8.48 7.40
N ALA A 457 11.73 -9.45 7.93
CA ALA A 457 11.05 -10.42 7.10
C ALA A 457 9.83 -9.85 6.41
N ASP A 458 8.99 -9.15 7.15
CA ASP A 458 7.68 -8.77 6.67
C ASP A 458 7.67 -7.37 6.07
N SER A 459 8.63 -6.52 6.42
CA SER A 459 8.83 -5.22 5.78
C SER A 459 9.88 -5.33 4.67
N ASN A 460 11.14 -5.21 5.02
CA ASN A 460 12.26 -5.25 4.07
C ASN A 460 13.19 -6.45 4.27
N GLN A 461 12.77 -7.48 5.01
CA GLN A 461 13.58 -8.66 5.33
C GLN A 461 12.95 -9.95 4.89
N ARG A 462 13.74 -11.00 4.94
CA ARG A 462 13.35 -12.36 4.65
C ARG A 462 13.68 -13.29 5.80
N LEU A 463 12.90 -14.34 5.95
CA LEU A 463 13.28 -15.48 6.77
C LEU A 463 14.48 -16.20 6.16
N GLY A 464 15.31 -16.85 6.95
CA GLY A 464 16.51 -17.57 6.48
C GLY A 464 16.26 -18.58 5.35
N ARG A 465 15.03 -19.09 5.18
CA ARG A 465 14.58 -19.94 4.09
C ARG A 465 13.28 -19.46 3.45
N GLY A 466 13.14 -18.16 3.21
CA GLY A 466 11.96 -17.61 2.58
C GLY A 466 11.54 -16.27 3.17
N PHE A 467 10.33 -15.86 2.88
CA PHE A 467 9.74 -14.58 3.23
C PHE A 467 8.26 -14.77 3.59
N ALA A 468 7.66 -13.83 4.31
CA ALA A 468 6.22 -13.75 4.47
C ALA A 468 5.61 -13.24 3.16
N PRO A 469 4.65 -13.97 2.56
CA PRO A 469 3.97 -13.50 1.37
C PRO A 469 3.04 -12.34 1.74
N THR A 470 2.98 -11.34 0.89
CA THR A 470 2.03 -10.22 1.03
C THR A 470 0.91 -10.30 0.02
N PHE A 471 1.10 -11.05 -1.06
CA PHE A 471 0.09 -11.28 -2.09
C PHE A 471 -0.57 -12.65 -1.88
N ILE A 472 -1.89 -12.72 -2.01
CA ILE A 472 -2.69 -13.91 -1.66
C ILE A 472 -2.53 -15.08 -2.63
N THR A 473 -2.12 -14.84 -3.88
CA THR A 473 -1.96 -15.90 -4.85
C THR A 473 -0.75 -16.73 -4.52
N GLU A 474 -0.98 -18.00 -4.26
CA GLU A 474 0.06 -19.02 -4.13
C GLU A 474 -0.02 -19.98 -5.32
N PHE A 475 1.13 -20.35 -5.83
CA PHE A 475 1.18 -21.36 -6.88
C PHE A 475 1.28 -22.74 -6.24
N ILE A 476 0.18 -23.51 -6.24
CA ILE A 476 0.10 -24.85 -5.69
C ILE A 476 -0.07 -25.87 -6.82
N TRP A 477 0.78 -26.88 -6.85
CA TRP A 477 0.59 -28.01 -7.76
C TRP A 477 0.65 -29.33 -7.01
N LYS A 478 -0.37 -30.18 -7.18
CA LYS A 478 -0.44 -31.51 -6.55
C LYS A 478 -0.03 -31.48 -5.07
N LYS A 479 -0.60 -30.54 -4.30
CA LYS A 479 -0.30 -30.28 -2.89
C LYS A 479 1.11 -29.68 -2.60
N LEU A 480 1.92 -29.40 -3.63
CA LEU A 480 3.21 -28.74 -3.45
C LEU A 480 3.09 -27.24 -3.73
N ARG A 481 3.37 -26.42 -2.71
CA ARG A 481 3.44 -24.96 -2.87
C ARG A 481 4.71 -24.62 -3.65
N VAL A 482 4.53 -24.07 -4.86
CA VAL A 482 5.62 -23.81 -5.81
C VAL A 482 6.13 -22.38 -5.73
N ALA A 483 5.24 -21.38 -5.56
CA ALA A 483 5.62 -20.00 -5.41
C ALA A 483 4.73 -19.28 -4.40
N LYS A 484 5.32 -18.27 -3.75
CA LYS A 484 4.69 -17.23 -2.93
C LYS A 484 5.26 -15.91 -3.37
N PHE A 485 4.46 -14.85 -3.24
CA PHE A 485 4.86 -13.53 -3.68
C PHE A 485 4.90 -12.55 -2.51
N LYS A 486 6.03 -11.85 -2.38
CA LYS A 486 6.16 -10.66 -1.55
C LYS A 486 6.32 -9.48 -2.49
N LEU A 487 5.27 -8.68 -2.64
CA LEU A 487 5.23 -7.52 -3.51
C LEU A 487 5.41 -6.23 -2.74
N ASP A 488 4.96 -6.23 -1.50
CA ASP A 488 4.83 -5.08 -0.64
C ASP A 488 6.05 -4.95 0.28
N TRP A 489 6.56 -3.73 0.41
CA TRP A 489 7.81 -3.45 1.12
C TRP A 489 7.71 -2.15 1.90
N ILE A 490 8.36 -2.11 3.06
CA ILE A 490 8.55 -0.91 3.89
C ILE A 490 10.05 -0.73 4.09
N PHE A 491 10.61 0.38 3.60
CA PHE A 491 12.00 0.77 3.81
C PHE A 491 12.07 1.96 4.77
N VAL A 492 12.94 1.87 5.76
CA VAL A 492 13.08 2.89 6.80
C VAL A 492 14.50 3.44 6.79
N LYS A 493 14.65 4.76 6.72
CA LYS A 493 15.90 5.45 7.04
C LYS A 493 15.97 5.62 8.55
N SER A 494 16.81 4.82 9.20
CA SER A 494 17.17 4.97 10.61
C SER A 494 18.51 5.74 10.78
N GLU A 495 19.08 5.69 11.97
CA GLU A 495 20.36 6.33 12.27
C GLU A 495 21.61 5.55 11.76
N LEU A 496 21.48 4.76 10.68
CA LEU A 496 22.54 3.90 10.16
C LEU A 496 23.30 4.49 8.98
N ASN A 497 24.62 4.40 9.02
CA ASN A 497 25.51 4.66 7.88
C ASN A 497 25.72 3.42 7.00
N SER A 498 25.50 2.23 7.55
CA SER A 498 25.58 0.96 6.80
C SER A 498 24.31 0.13 7.01
N PRO A 499 23.70 -0.39 5.93
CA PRO A 499 22.37 -1.03 5.98
C PRO A 499 22.26 -2.21 6.95
N ARG A 500 23.38 -2.86 7.28
CA ARG A 500 23.42 -4.09 8.09
C ARG A 500 24.34 -3.98 9.31
N ASP A 501 24.69 -2.77 9.74
CA ASP A 501 25.53 -2.56 10.91
C ASP A 501 24.78 -2.96 12.20
N LYS A 502 25.13 -4.13 12.72
CA LYS A 502 24.54 -4.67 13.95
C LYS A 502 24.95 -3.93 15.22
N LYS A 503 26.00 -3.09 15.14
CA LYS A 503 26.50 -2.28 16.27
C LYS A 503 25.92 -0.86 16.26
N GLY A 504 25.31 -0.45 15.15
CA GLY A 504 24.68 0.87 15.02
C GLY A 504 23.41 1.00 15.85
N SER A 505 23.00 2.25 16.12
CA SER A 505 21.79 2.54 16.88
C SER A 505 20.55 1.89 16.29
N TYR A 506 19.62 1.51 17.15
CA TYR A 506 18.28 1.01 16.79
C TYR A 506 17.19 2.08 16.92
N LEU A 507 17.58 3.34 17.14
CA LEU A 507 16.65 4.47 17.11
C LEU A 507 15.95 4.55 15.77
N PHE A 508 14.62 4.60 15.79
CA PHE A 508 13.76 4.63 14.62
C PHE A 508 14.01 3.49 13.61
N ALA A 509 14.59 2.38 14.07
CA ALA A 509 14.79 1.18 13.28
C ALA A 509 13.48 0.37 13.18
N PRO A 510 13.24 -0.36 12.07
CA PRO A 510 12.03 -1.16 11.93
C PRO A 510 12.08 -2.41 12.83
N HIS A 511 11.09 -2.52 13.72
CA HIS A 511 10.90 -3.65 14.64
C HIS A 511 9.55 -4.32 14.42
N PHE A 512 9.42 -5.56 14.87
CA PHE A 512 8.16 -6.32 14.91
C PHE A 512 7.33 -6.23 13.62
N ALA A 513 8.02 -6.24 12.47
CA ALA A 513 7.34 -6.27 11.19
C ALA A 513 6.40 -7.48 11.10
N ARG A 514 5.14 -7.25 10.68
CA ARG A 514 4.08 -8.26 10.60
C ARG A 514 3.28 -8.11 9.34
N THR A 515 2.85 -9.25 8.81
CA THR A 515 1.89 -9.35 7.70
C THR A 515 0.65 -10.04 8.21
N MET A 516 -0.51 -9.37 8.13
CA MET A 516 -1.78 -9.83 8.70
C MET A 516 -2.52 -10.70 7.68
N THR A 517 -1.99 -11.89 7.46
CA THR A 517 -2.52 -12.84 6.48
C THR A 517 -3.83 -13.47 6.97
N ASP A 518 -3.97 -13.68 8.28
CA ASP A 518 -5.15 -14.34 8.84
C ASP A 518 -6.37 -13.43 8.77
N LEU A 519 -6.24 -12.15 9.13
CA LEU A 519 -7.29 -11.14 8.99
C LEU A 519 -7.71 -10.98 7.52
N ASN A 520 -6.77 -10.82 6.62
CA ASN A 520 -7.07 -10.60 5.21
C ASN A 520 -7.82 -11.77 4.55
N ASN A 521 -7.60 -12.99 5.04
CA ASN A 521 -8.23 -14.21 4.54
C ASN A 521 -9.37 -14.72 5.41
N PHE A 522 -9.81 -13.97 6.41
CA PHE A 522 -10.87 -14.39 7.32
C PHE A 522 -12.24 -14.37 6.65
N THR A 523 -12.54 -13.38 5.83
CA THR A 523 -13.75 -13.32 5.01
C THR A 523 -13.83 -14.48 4.01
N PRO A 524 -15.00 -14.88 3.55
CA PRO A 524 -15.15 -15.93 2.50
C PRO A 524 -14.32 -15.63 1.25
N GLU A 525 -14.39 -14.39 0.76
CA GLU A 525 -13.44 -13.83 -0.21
C GLU A 525 -12.42 -12.96 0.55
N PRO A 526 -11.16 -12.84 0.11
CA PRO A 526 -10.19 -11.97 0.77
C PRO A 526 -10.63 -10.50 0.78
N ILE A 527 -10.32 -9.77 1.84
CA ILE A 527 -10.60 -8.31 1.93
C ILE A 527 -9.83 -7.56 0.84
N SER A 528 -8.61 -7.98 0.57
CA SER A 528 -7.79 -7.51 -0.55
C SER A 528 -6.94 -8.65 -1.08
N ASP A 529 -6.46 -8.53 -2.31
CA ASP A 529 -5.45 -9.45 -2.85
C ASP A 529 -4.06 -9.26 -2.21
N HIS A 530 -3.88 -8.22 -1.41
CA HIS A 530 -2.70 -8.00 -0.60
C HIS A 530 -3.06 -8.05 0.89
N SER A 531 -2.16 -8.59 1.70
CA SER A 531 -2.30 -8.59 3.15
C SER A 531 -1.67 -7.33 3.74
N PRO A 532 -2.33 -6.67 4.71
CA PRO A 532 -1.77 -5.49 5.37
C PRO A 532 -0.51 -5.83 6.15
N MET A 533 0.39 -4.85 6.26
CA MET A 533 1.63 -4.96 7.01
C MET A 533 1.74 -3.85 8.05
N THR A 534 2.43 -4.13 9.16
CA THR A 534 2.83 -3.09 10.12
C THR A 534 4.31 -3.20 10.47
N VAL A 535 4.87 -2.08 10.95
CA VAL A 535 6.22 -1.99 11.52
C VAL A 535 6.20 -0.99 12.68
N ASP A 536 6.97 -1.31 13.73
CA ASP A 536 7.13 -0.48 14.92
C ASP A 536 8.48 0.25 14.87
N LEU A 537 8.45 1.58 15.02
CA LEU A 537 9.61 2.47 14.95
C LEU A 537 9.79 3.17 16.30
N PRO A 538 10.76 2.75 17.15
CA PRO A 538 10.94 3.31 18.47
C PRO A 538 11.52 4.73 18.42
N PHE A 539 10.98 5.64 19.23
CA PHE A 539 11.49 7.00 19.38
C PHE A 539 12.76 7.11 20.22
N HIS A 540 13.18 6.01 20.86
CA HIS A 540 14.43 5.90 21.62
C HIS A 540 15.17 4.63 21.23
N ASP A 541 16.49 4.60 21.43
CA ASP A 541 17.25 3.39 21.18
C ASP A 541 16.90 2.31 22.23
N PRO A 542 16.32 1.18 21.87
CA PRO A 542 15.95 0.13 22.82
C PRO A 542 17.17 -0.47 23.57
N SER A 543 18.38 -0.38 22.98
CA SER A 543 19.61 -0.90 23.58
C SER A 543 20.10 -0.10 24.80
N ASP A 544 19.59 1.13 25.00
CA ASP A 544 19.99 1.98 26.14
C ASP A 544 19.21 1.71 27.42
N ARG A 545 18.09 0.97 27.34
CA ARG A 545 17.23 0.65 28.51
C ARG A 545 17.90 -0.21 29.58
N GLY A 546 18.92 -1.00 29.22
CA GLY A 546 19.69 -1.79 30.18
C GLY A 546 20.77 -1.03 30.92
N LYS A 547 21.07 0.22 30.53
CA LYS A 547 22.17 1.02 31.09
C LYS A 547 21.73 1.96 32.21
N THR A 548 20.44 2.26 32.32
CA THR A 548 19.89 3.20 33.32
C THR A 548 19.46 2.58 34.64
N SER A 549 19.65 1.25 34.82
CA SER A 549 19.28 0.51 36.05
C SER A 549 20.50 -0.10 36.77
N LYS A 550 21.68 0.54 36.68
CA LYS A 550 22.83 0.18 37.53
C LYS A 550 23.26 1.36 38.40
#